data_a06bebfbd18b030eb287aa90dd51ebd8
#
_entry.id   a06bebfbd18b030eb287aa90dd51ebd8
#
_cell.length_a   1.000
_cell.length_b   1.000
_cell.length_c   1.000
_cell.angle_alpha   90.00
_cell.angle_beta   90.00
_cell.angle_gamma   90.00
#
_symmetry.space_group_name_H-M   'P 1'
#
loop_
_entity.id
_entity.type
_entity.pdbx_description
1 polymer ?
#
loop_
_entity_poly.entity_id
_entity_poly.type
_entity_poly.pdbx_seq_one_letter_code
_entity_poly.pdbx_strand_id
1 'polypeptide(L)'
;MELEQLKRQLEQLGERNDSMQQARHRKLLNITRDTGELLSVLVQTRGAQAVLEIGTSNGYSTLWLAEAVRRLEGHVTTIELDEDKRVHAHDNFQRSGLAPWVTLLAGDASELLPTLPQAGYQLIFLDSDRQHYRAWWPQIRRLLAPRGLLVVDNAISHRSEMVEWMNEVGQDPAFATSLVPVGKGEWLVVRL
;
A
#
# COMPACT_ATOMS: atom_id res chain seq x y z
N MET A 1 12.28 -17.08 -11.78
CA MET A 1 13.12 -16.50 -10.71
C MET A 1 12.40 -16.72 -9.41
N GLU A 2 13.09 -17.11 -8.35
CA GLU A 2 12.45 -17.22 -7.04
C GLU A 2 12.00 -15.83 -6.54
N LEU A 3 10.82 -15.75 -5.95
CA LEU A 3 10.20 -14.51 -5.49
C LEU A 3 11.11 -13.73 -4.50
N GLU A 4 11.75 -14.44 -3.58
CA GLU A 4 12.69 -13.84 -2.64
C GLU A 4 13.92 -13.21 -3.32
N GLN A 5 14.41 -13.84 -4.39
CA GLN A 5 15.49 -13.26 -5.17
C GLN A 5 15.05 -11.97 -5.89
N LEU A 6 13.83 -11.96 -6.43
CA LEU A 6 13.25 -10.77 -7.06
C LEU A 6 13.09 -9.63 -6.04
N LYS A 7 12.53 -9.90 -4.84
CA LYS A 7 12.40 -8.90 -3.78
C LYS A 7 13.74 -8.25 -3.45
N ARG A 8 14.80 -9.04 -3.25
CA ARG A 8 16.16 -8.52 -2.97
C ARG A 8 16.72 -7.68 -4.13
N GLN A 9 16.44 -8.06 -5.36
CA GLN A 9 16.85 -7.26 -6.54
C GLN A 9 16.14 -5.90 -6.54
N LEU A 10 14.84 -5.86 -6.20
CA LEU A 10 14.06 -4.63 -6.16
C LEU A 10 14.48 -3.72 -4.99
N GLU A 11 14.86 -4.27 -3.85
CA GLU A 11 15.45 -3.53 -2.73
C GLU A 11 16.72 -2.79 -3.18
N GLN A 12 17.67 -3.53 -3.76
CA GLN A 12 18.93 -2.95 -4.26
C GLN A 12 18.72 -1.95 -5.39
N LEU A 13 17.73 -2.20 -6.26
CA LEU A 13 17.37 -1.27 -7.33
C LEU A 13 16.78 0.02 -6.76
N GLY A 14 15.87 -0.09 -5.78
CA GLY A 14 15.27 1.05 -5.08
C GLY A 14 16.33 1.92 -4.42
N GLU A 15 17.21 1.33 -3.61
CA GLU A 15 18.30 2.06 -2.94
C GLU A 15 19.19 2.82 -3.93
N ARG A 16 19.60 2.15 -5.02
CA ARG A 16 20.42 2.77 -6.06
C ARG A 16 19.67 3.89 -6.80
N ASN A 17 18.42 3.63 -7.21
CA ASN A 17 17.60 4.63 -7.87
C ASN A 17 17.43 5.87 -6.99
N ASP A 18 17.03 5.69 -5.74
CA ASP A 18 16.69 6.77 -4.83
C ASP A 18 17.91 7.61 -4.42
N SER A 19 19.11 7.00 -4.43
CA SER A 19 20.36 7.72 -4.22
C SER A 19 20.79 8.58 -5.42
N MET A 20 20.45 8.16 -6.64
CA MET A 20 20.82 8.88 -7.88
C MET A 20 19.78 9.90 -8.34
N GLN A 21 18.49 9.68 -8.03
CA GLN A 21 17.42 10.56 -8.48
C GLN A 21 17.25 11.76 -7.55
N GLN A 22 17.28 12.96 -8.10
CA GLN A 22 17.00 14.19 -7.35
C GLN A 22 15.49 14.48 -7.30
N ALA A 23 14.79 14.28 -8.40
CA ALA A 23 13.36 14.52 -8.50
C ALA A 23 12.56 13.40 -7.82
N ARG A 24 11.73 13.75 -6.83
CA ARG A 24 10.95 12.78 -6.03
C ARG A 24 10.09 11.85 -6.88
N HIS A 25 9.44 12.36 -7.94
CA HIS A 25 8.58 11.54 -8.81
C HIS A 25 9.34 10.44 -9.55
N ARG A 26 10.67 10.59 -9.77
CA ARG A 26 11.53 9.58 -10.39
C ARG A 26 12.05 8.54 -9.40
N LYS A 27 11.88 8.77 -8.11
CA LYS A 27 12.28 7.82 -7.07
C LYS A 27 11.27 6.67 -6.99
N LEU A 28 11.78 5.48 -6.72
CA LEU A 28 10.95 4.29 -6.50
C LEU A 28 10.35 4.29 -5.10
N LEU A 29 11.09 4.80 -4.11
CA LEU A 29 10.68 4.96 -2.72
C LEU A 29 10.10 3.67 -2.12
N ASN A 30 10.74 2.53 -2.39
CA ASN A 30 10.29 1.25 -1.87
C ASN A 30 10.11 1.30 -0.34
N ILE A 31 9.08 0.61 0.14
CA ILE A 31 8.95 0.30 1.57
C ILE A 31 10.18 -0.49 2.04
N THR A 32 10.41 -0.50 3.34
CA THR A 32 11.45 -1.36 3.92
C THR A 32 11.00 -2.82 3.94
N ARG A 33 11.96 -3.76 4.02
CA ARG A 33 11.65 -5.20 4.07
C ARG A 33 10.75 -5.55 5.26
N ASP A 34 11.04 -5.01 6.44
CA ASP A 34 10.27 -5.25 7.66
C ASP A 34 8.83 -4.71 7.56
N THR A 35 8.59 -3.60 6.84
CA THR A 35 7.24 -3.17 6.46
C THR A 35 6.55 -4.23 5.58
N GLY A 36 7.24 -4.77 4.57
CA GLY A 36 6.69 -5.83 3.72
C GLY A 36 6.33 -7.11 4.50
N GLU A 37 7.19 -7.52 5.45
CA GLU A 37 6.94 -8.64 6.35
C GLU A 37 5.73 -8.38 7.25
N LEU A 38 5.62 -7.16 7.82
CA LEU A 38 4.46 -6.75 8.60
C LEU A 38 3.16 -6.80 7.78
N LEU A 39 3.16 -6.27 6.56
CA LEU A 39 1.99 -6.32 5.66
C LEU A 39 1.55 -7.75 5.41
N SER A 40 2.49 -8.67 5.15
CA SER A 40 2.18 -10.09 4.95
C SER A 40 1.52 -10.71 6.19
N VAL A 41 2.04 -10.42 7.39
CA VAL A 41 1.46 -10.90 8.66
C VAL A 41 0.07 -10.32 8.87
N LEU A 42 -0.14 -9.03 8.60
CA LEU A 42 -1.44 -8.37 8.77
C LEU A 42 -2.49 -8.94 7.81
N VAL A 43 -2.14 -9.19 6.53
CA VAL A 43 -3.02 -9.85 5.56
C VAL A 43 -3.45 -11.23 6.07
N GLN A 44 -2.50 -12.06 6.53
CA GLN A 44 -2.78 -13.41 7.04
C GLN A 44 -3.62 -13.37 8.31
N THR A 45 -3.25 -12.55 9.29
CA THR A 45 -3.95 -12.45 10.59
C THR A 45 -5.37 -11.93 10.40
N ARG A 46 -5.56 -10.98 9.47
CA ARG A 46 -6.89 -10.44 9.15
C ARG A 46 -7.73 -11.39 8.30
N GLY A 47 -7.11 -12.37 7.63
CA GLY A 47 -7.77 -13.18 6.59
C GLY A 47 -8.24 -12.31 5.41
N ALA A 48 -7.43 -11.32 5.04
CA ALA A 48 -7.82 -10.34 4.03
C ALA A 48 -7.70 -10.94 2.63
N GLN A 49 -8.83 -11.27 2.01
CA GLN A 49 -8.91 -11.76 0.64
C GLN A 49 -8.98 -10.61 -0.39
N ALA A 50 -9.56 -9.48 -0.04
CA ALA A 50 -9.58 -8.29 -0.89
C ALA A 50 -8.74 -7.19 -0.26
N VAL A 51 -7.64 -6.85 -0.93
CA VAL A 51 -6.67 -5.83 -0.52
C VAL A 51 -6.64 -4.72 -1.56
N LEU A 52 -6.66 -3.46 -1.11
CA LEU A 52 -6.42 -2.29 -1.94
C LEU A 52 -5.09 -1.68 -1.57
N GLU A 53 -4.29 -1.35 -2.57
CA GLU A 53 -3.07 -0.56 -2.43
C GLU A 53 -3.20 0.76 -3.20
N ILE A 54 -2.81 1.86 -2.59
CA ILE A 54 -2.78 3.18 -3.22
C ILE A 54 -1.33 3.65 -3.26
N GLY A 55 -0.74 3.59 -4.46
CA GLY A 55 0.68 3.81 -4.70
C GLY A 55 1.42 2.49 -4.96
N THR A 56 1.42 2.04 -6.22
CA THR A 56 2.09 0.79 -6.66
C THR A 56 3.59 0.97 -6.80
N SER A 57 4.03 2.12 -7.31
CA SER A 57 5.40 2.35 -7.75
C SER A 57 5.89 1.22 -8.69
N ASN A 58 7.05 0.61 -8.42
CA ASN A 58 7.55 -0.54 -9.16
C ASN A 58 6.94 -1.90 -8.75
N GLY A 59 5.95 -1.91 -7.84
CA GLY A 59 5.24 -3.10 -7.38
C GLY A 59 5.90 -3.85 -6.22
N TYR A 60 6.93 -3.30 -5.58
CA TYR A 60 7.65 -4.01 -4.52
C TYR A 60 6.75 -4.35 -3.32
N SER A 61 5.99 -3.39 -2.80
CA SER A 61 4.98 -3.62 -1.74
C SER A 61 3.86 -4.54 -2.21
N THR A 62 3.42 -4.36 -3.46
CA THR A 62 2.39 -5.20 -4.07
C THR A 62 2.79 -6.69 -4.09
N LEU A 63 4.08 -7.01 -4.30
CA LEU A 63 4.55 -8.41 -4.26
C LEU A 63 4.40 -9.04 -2.87
N TRP A 64 4.61 -8.29 -1.79
CA TRP A 64 4.37 -8.77 -0.42
C TRP A 64 2.89 -9.03 -0.17
N LEU A 65 2.03 -8.10 -0.59
CA LEU A 65 0.59 -8.23 -0.47
C LEU A 65 0.06 -9.40 -1.32
N ALA A 66 0.49 -9.49 -2.59
CA ALA A 66 0.04 -10.53 -3.52
C ALA A 66 0.48 -11.94 -3.10
N GLU A 67 1.70 -12.10 -2.57
CA GLU A 67 2.13 -13.38 -2.01
C GLU A 67 1.28 -13.80 -0.82
N ALA A 68 0.91 -12.83 0.04
CA ALA A 68 0.09 -13.10 1.21
C ALA A 68 -1.36 -13.46 0.82
N VAL A 69 -2.02 -12.66 -0.04
CA VAL A 69 -3.41 -12.92 -0.46
C VAL A 69 -3.54 -14.21 -1.26
N ARG A 70 -2.52 -14.60 -2.05
CA ARG A 70 -2.53 -15.87 -2.80
C ARG A 70 -2.81 -17.08 -1.91
N ARG A 71 -2.26 -17.09 -0.68
CA ARG A 71 -2.47 -18.17 0.29
C ARG A 71 -3.91 -18.22 0.83
N LEU A 72 -4.67 -17.15 0.64
CA LEU A 72 -6.07 -17.00 1.04
C LEU A 72 -7.02 -17.05 -0.16
N GLU A 73 -6.50 -17.38 -1.37
CA GLU A 73 -7.25 -17.29 -2.62
C GLU A 73 -7.85 -15.91 -2.87
N GLY A 74 -7.14 -14.88 -2.40
CA GLY A 74 -7.57 -13.48 -2.45
C GLY A 74 -6.98 -12.72 -3.64
N HIS A 75 -7.15 -11.40 -3.64
CA HIS A 75 -6.71 -10.53 -4.73
C HIS A 75 -6.28 -9.15 -4.23
N VAL A 76 -5.28 -8.56 -4.89
CA VAL A 76 -4.83 -7.19 -4.68
C VAL A 76 -5.29 -6.31 -5.83
N THR A 77 -5.99 -5.22 -5.51
CA THR A 77 -6.19 -4.10 -6.43
C THR A 77 -5.17 -3.02 -6.06
N THR A 78 -4.37 -2.57 -7.02
CA THR A 78 -3.37 -1.50 -6.77
C THR A 78 -3.52 -0.37 -7.78
N ILE A 79 -3.29 0.87 -7.35
CA ILE A 79 -3.49 2.09 -8.15
C ILE A 79 -2.14 2.79 -8.34
N GLU A 80 -1.82 3.13 -9.60
CA GLU A 80 -0.62 3.90 -9.95
C GLU A 80 -0.91 4.92 -11.05
N LEU A 81 -0.52 6.16 -10.80
CA LEU A 81 -0.66 7.27 -11.74
C LEU A 81 0.41 7.25 -12.82
N ASP A 82 1.67 7.00 -12.42
CA ASP A 82 2.84 7.11 -13.29
C ASP A 82 2.94 5.91 -14.25
N GLU A 83 3.00 6.20 -15.56
CA GLU A 83 3.04 5.17 -16.60
C GLU A 83 4.34 4.34 -16.57
N ASP A 84 5.49 4.97 -16.37
CA ASP A 84 6.77 4.26 -16.34
C ASP A 84 6.82 3.30 -15.15
N LYS A 85 6.30 3.74 -13.99
CA LYS A 85 6.17 2.89 -12.80
C LYS A 85 5.23 1.70 -13.04
N ARG A 86 4.09 1.92 -13.72
CA ARG A 86 3.17 0.82 -14.10
C ARG A 86 3.83 -0.22 -14.97
N VAL A 87 4.64 0.20 -15.96
CA VAL A 87 5.39 -0.73 -16.82
C VAL A 87 6.35 -1.59 -15.99
N HIS A 88 7.09 -0.98 -15.07
CA HIS A 88 7.99 -1.71 -14.17
C HIS A 88 7.23 -2.65 -13.23
N ALA A 89 6.13 -2.20 -12.65
CA ALA A 89 5.29 -3.03 -11.77
C ALA A 89 4.74 -4.25 -12.51
N HIS A 90 4.18 -4.05 -13.71
CA HIS A 90 3.66 -5.13 -14.54
C HIS A 90 4.73 -6.19 -14.85
N ASP A 91 5.95 -5.78 -15.27
CA ASP A 91 7.06 -6.71 -15.49
C ASP A 91 7.40 -7.51 -14.22
N ASN A 92 7.45 -6.85 -13.07
CA ASN A 92 7.74 -7.50 -11.80
C ASN A 92 6.63 -8.49 -11.38
N PHE A 93 5.37 -8.19 -11.64
CA PHE A 93 4.27 -9.14 -11.41
C PHE A 93 4.38 -10.38 -12.29
N GLN A 94 4.75 -10.23 -13.56
CA GLN A 94 4.98 -11.36 -14.46
C GLN A 94 6.19 -12.19 -14.00
N ARG A 95 7.32 -11.57 -13.71
CA ARG A 95 8.55 -12.24 -13.27
C ARG A 95 8.38 -13.01 -11.96
N SER A 96 7.53 -12.51 -11.05
CA SER A 96 7.22 -13.15 -9.78
C SER A 96 6.22 -14.31 -9.89
N GLY A 97 5.49 -14.41 -11.00
CA GLY A 97 4.36 -15.32 -11.14
C GLY A 97 3.13 -14.92 -10.33
N LEU A 98 3.10 -13.67 -9.80
CA LEU A 98 1.98 -13.17 -8.98
C LEU A 98 0.95 -12.36 -9.78
N ALA A 99 1.17 -12.12 -11.07
CA ALA A 99 0.24 -11.38 -11.92
C ALA A 99 -1.23 -11.83 -11.84
N PRO A 100 -1.56 -13.14 -11.71
CA PRO A 100 -2.95 -13.57 -11.59
C PRO A 100 -3.68 -13.07 -10.33
N TRP A 101 -2.95 -12.65 -9.30
CA TRP A 101 -3.50 -12.15 -8.03
C TRP A 101 -3.48 -10.63 -7.90
N VAL A 102 -3.15 -9.91 -8.99
CA VAL A 102 -3.02 -8.44 -8.98
C VAL A 102 -3.81 -7.82 -10.11
N THR A 103 -4.62 -6.81 -9.79
CA THR A 103 -5.20 -5.89 -10.77
C THR A 103 -4.56 -4.51 -10.57
N LEU A 104 -3.80 -4.07 -11.57
CA LEU A 104 -3.20 -2.74 -11.61
C LEU A 104 -4.13 -1.77 -12.33
N LEU A 105 -4.66 -0.80 -11.60
CA LEU A 105 -5.48 0.28 -12.13
C LEU A 105 -4.60 1.48 -12.48
N ALA A 106 -4.70 1.92 -13.72
CA ALA A 106 -3.97 3.06 -14.26
C ALA A 106 -4.77 4.35 -14.05
N GLY A 107 -4.25 5.32 -13.30
CA GLY A 107 -4.89 6.62 -13.15
C GLY A 107 -4.74 7.25 -11.77
N ASP A 108 -5.39 8.41 -11.63
CA ASP A 108 -5.40 9.17 -10.38
C ASP A 108 -6.32 8.49 -9.34
N ALA A 109 -5.77 8.28 -8.15
CA ALA A 109 -6.56 7.72 -7.04
C ALA A 109 -7.79 8.58 -6.68
N SER A 110 -7.72 9.89 -6.86
CA SER A 110 -8.88 10.79 -6.62
C SER A 110 -10.06 10.46 -7.53
N GLU A 111 -9.80 10.01 -8.75
CA GLU A 111 -10.83 9.64 -9.73
C GLU A 111 -11.27 8.17 -9.58
N LEU A 112 -10.34 7.30 -9.22
CA LEU A 112 -10.59 5.86 -9.17
C LEU A 112 -11.26 5.43 -7.86
N LEU A 113 -10.86 5.98 -6.70
CA LEU A 113 -11.44 5.59 -5.41
C LEU A 113 -12.98 5.67 -5.37
N PRO A 114 -13.65 6.70 -5.91
CA PRO A 114 -15.12 6.75 -5.94
C PRO A 114 -15.78 5.61 -6.71
N THR A 115 -15.09 5.02 -7.69
CA THR A 115 -15.63 3.96 -8.56
C THR A 115 -15.55 2.56 -7.95
N LEU A 116 -14.71 2.39 -6.91
CA LEU A 116 -14.48 1.10 -6.28
C LEU A 116 -15.65 0.69 -5.36
N PRO A 117 -15.86 -0.63 -5.12
CA PRO A 117 -17.00 -1.14 -4.36
C PRO A 117 -16.95 -0.72 -2.89
N GLN A 118 -18.10 -0.27 -2.36
CA GLN A 118 -18.25 0.06 -0.95
C GLN A 118 -18.00 -1.18 -0.07
N ALA A 119 -17.32 -0.98 1.06
CA ALA A 119 -16.97 -2.05 2.02
C ALA A 119 -16.30 -3.28 1.35
N GLY A 120 -15.59 -3.04 0.24
CA GLY A 120 -15.02 -4.09 -0.60
C GLY A 120 -13.67 -4.62 -0.11
N TYR A 121 -12.97 -3.90 0.79
CA TYR A 121 -11.59 -4.24 1.14
C TYR A 121 -11.40 -4.49 2.63
N GLN A 122 -10.84 -5.64 2.98
CA GLN A 122 -10.50 -6.00 4.36
C GLN A 122 -9.18 -5.38 4.82
N LEU A 123 -8.28 -5.07 3.88
CA LEU A 123 -7.06 -4.31 4.13
C LEU A 123 -6.87 -3.27 3.03
N ILE A 124 -6.54 -2.04 3.43
CA ILE A 124 -6.10 -0.97 2.52
C ILE A 124 -4.70 -0.56 2.95
N PHE A 125 -3.75 -0.55 2.00
CA PHE A 125 -2.40 -0.02 2.20
C PHE A 125 -2.26 1.31 1.47
N LEU A 126 -1.82 2.35 2.18
CA LEU A 126 -1.70 3.71 1.69
C LEU A 126 -0.25 4.17 1.75
N ASP A 127 0.42 4.18 0.59
CA ASP A 127 1.78 4.68 0.41
C ASP A 127 1.88 5.50 -0.88
N SER A 128 1.40 6.73 -0.81
CA SER A 128 1.33 7.63 -1.97
C SER A 128 1.67 9.08 -1.57
N ASP A 129 1.17 10.06 -2.31
CA ASP A 129 1.34 11.47 -1.95
C ASP A 129 0.41 11.86 -0.79
N ARG A 130 1.03 12.09 0.36
CA ARG A 130 0.37 12.39 1.64
C ARG A 130 -0.52 13.64 1.63
N GLN A 131 -0.25 14.57 0.70
CA GLN A 131 -1.08 15.77 0.54
C GLN A 131 -2.55 15.45 0.21
N HIS A 132 -2.81 14.29 -0.35
CA HIS A 132 -4.14 13.85 -0.75
C HIS A 132 -4.88 13.04 0.31
N TYR A 133 -4.21 12.50 1.33
CA TYR A 133 -4.79 11.53 2.27
C TYR A 133 -6.04 12.03 2.99
N ARG A 134 -6.02 13.28 3.45
CA ARG A 134 -7.19 13.89 4.09
C ARG A 134 -8.38 14.01 3.12
N ALA A 135 -8.14 14.40 1.86
CA ALA A 135 -9.17 14.49 0.84
C ALA A 135 -9.71 13.10 0.42
N TRP A 136 -8.85 12.07 0.41
CA TRP A 136 -9.25 10.70 0.09
C TRP A 136 -9.93 9.98 1.26
N TRP A 137 -9.79 10.47 2.48
CA TRP A 137 -10.31 9.80 3.68
C TRP A 137 -11.79 9.41 3.60
N PRO A 138 -12.73 10.24 3.14
CA PRO A 138 -14.13 9.84 3.01
C PRO A 138 -14.32 8.62 2.11
N GLN A 139 -13.54 8.50 1.03
CA GLN A 139 -13.58 7.35 0.14
C GLN A 139 -12.90 6.13 0.77
N ILE A 140 -11.73 6.28 1.37
CA ILE A 140 -11.02 5.19 2.07
C ILE A 140 -11.93 4.60 3.16
N ARG A 141 -12.56 5.45 3.97
CA ARG A 141 -13.55 5.05 4.99
C ARG A 141 -14.71 4.24 4.38
N ARG A 142 -15.24 4.67 3.23
CA ARG A 142 -16.32 3.99 2.51
C ARG A 142 -15.89 2.60 2.00
N LEU A 143 -14.65 2.50 1.52
CA LEU A 143 -14.08 1.29 0.93
C LEU A 143 -13.70 0.23 1.97
N LEU A 144 -13.36 0.62 3.19
CA LEU A 144 -13.04 -0.30 4.28
C LEU A 144 -14.25 -1.16 4.64
N ALA A 145 -14.07 -2.46 4.60
CA ALA A 145 -15.03 -3.44 5.12
C ALA A 145 -15.26 -3.25 6.64
N PRO A 146 -16.35 -3.75 7.20
CA PRO A 146 -16.50 -3.84 8.65
C PRO A 146 -15.28 -4.55 9.26
N ARG A 147 -14.71 -3.99 10.32
CA ARG A 147 -13.46 -4.44 10.95
C ARG A 147 -12.25 -4.42 10.00
N GLY A 148 -12.34 -3.72 8.85
CA GLY A 148 -11.25 -3.54 7.89
C GLY A 148 -10.08 -2.76 8.51
N LEU A 149 -8.89 -3.02 7.99
CA LEU A 149 -7.64 -2.42 8.44
C LEU A 149 -7.10 -1.48 7.35
N LEU A 150 -6.84 -0.22 7.70
CA LEU A 150 -6.00 0.68 6.92
C LEU A 150 -4.60 0.68 7.52
N VAL A 151 -3.58 0.55 6.67
CA VAL A 151 -2.16 0.69 7.01
C VAL A 151 -1.61 1.87 6.23
N VAL A 152 -0.98 2.82 6.90
CA VAL A 152 -0.40 4.03 6.29
C VAL A 152 1.10 4.05 6.53
N ASP A 153 1.89 4.03 5.46
CA ASP A 153 3.35 4.10 5.55
C ASP A 153 3.84 5.52 5.85
N ASN A 154 5.07 5.61 6.31
CA ASN A 154 5.78 6.85 6.61
C ASN A 154 5.20 7.67 7.77
N ALA A 155 4.39 7.10 8.63
CA ALA A 155 3.67 7.81 9.68
C ALA A 155 4.56 8.33 10.83
N ILE A 156 5.81 7.87 10.93
CA ILE A 156 6.83 8.46 11.83
C ILE A 156 7.71 9.43 11.04
N SER A 157 8.29 8.98 9.94
CA SER A 157 9.28 9.76 9.18
C SER A 157 8.71 11.05 8.57
N HIS A 158 7.42 11.05 8.22
CA HIS A 158 6.71 12.19 7.61
C HIS A 158 5.47 12.60 8.42
N ARG A 159 5.53 12.43 9.74
CA ARG A 159 4.41 12.71 10.65
C ARG A 159 3.83 14.12 10.49
N SER A 160 4.69 15.12 10.28
CA SER A 160 4.25 16.51 10.13
C SER A 160 3.31 16.75 8.94
N GLU A 161 3.39 15.91 7.92
CA GLU A 161 2.53 16.01 6.73
C GLU A 161 1.12 15.41 6.96
N MET A 162 0.93 14.60 8.00
CA MET A 162 -0.29 13.82 8.23
C MET A 162 -0.92 14.01 9.62
N VAL A 163 -0.25 14.70 10.54
CA VAL A 163 -0.62 14.73 11.96
C VAL A 163 -2.04 15.25 12.21
N GLU A 164 -2.50 16.25 11.45
CA GLU A 164 -3.86 16.78 11.59
C GLU A 164 -4.91 15.74 11.22
N TRP A 165 -4.73 15.08 10.08
CA TRP A 165 -5.60 14.00 9.61
C TRP A 165 -5.56 12.80 10.56
N MET A 166 -4.38 12.40 11.04
CA MET A 166 -4.25 11.32 12.02
C MET A 166 -5.00 11.62 13.31
N ASN A 167 -4.95 12.87 13.78
CA ASN A 167 -5.70 13.30 14.98
C ASN A 167 -7.22 13.27 14.74
N GLU A 168 -7.69 13.74 13.58
CA GLU A 168 -9.12 13.69 13.23
C GLU A 168 -9.65 12.25 13.22
N VAL A 169 -8.93 11.34 12.58
CA VAL A 169 -9.33 9.92 12.53
C VAL A 169 -9.21 9.26 13.90
N GLY A 170 -8.16 9.59 14.67
CA GLY A 170 -7.95 9.04 16.01
C GLY A 170 -8.99 9.48 17.04
N GLN A 171 -9.72 10.57 16.80
CA GLN A 171 -10.83 11.05 17.62
C GLN A 171 -12.19 10.47 17.20
N ASP A 172 -12.28 9.84 16.04
CA ASP A 172 -13.52 9.21 15.57
C ASP A 172 -13.75 7.86 16.32
N PRO A 173 -14.82 7.73 17.14
CA PRO A 173 -15.08 6.51 17.91
C PRO A 173 -15.37 5.27 17.03
N ALA A 174 -15.56 5.45 15.74
CA ALA A 174 -15.71 4.35 14.78
C ALA A 174 -14.39 3.66 14.43
N PHE A 175 -13.24 4.17 14.90
CA PHE A 175 -11.93 3.64 14.57
C PHE A 175 -11.05 3.45 15.83
N ALA A 176 -10.27 2.38 15.82
CA ALA A 176 -9.15 2.20 16.74
C ALA A 176 -7.84 2.40 15.97
N THR A 177 -6.89 3.10 16.56
CA THR A 177 -5.62 3.43 15.88
C THR A 177 -4.41 3.05 16.71
N SER A 178 -3.32 2.68 16.04
CA SER A 178 -2.02 2.43 16.68
C SER A 178 -0.89 2.82 15.73
N LEU A 179 0.17 3.41 16.26
CA LEU A 179 1.39 3.71 15.52
C LEU A 179 2.45 2.66 15.85
N VAL A 180 2.90 1.93 14.84
CA VAL A 180 3.87 0.83 14.96
C VAL A 180 5.21 1.29 14.40
N PRO A 181 6.31 1.24 15.17
CA PRO A 181 7.62 1.72 14.72
C PRO A 181 8.38 0.64 13.91
N VAL A 182 7.76 0.16 12.83
CA VAL A 182 8.36 -0.72 11.82
C VAL A 182 8.67 0.13 10.60
N GLY A 183 9.79 -0.11 9.94
CA GLY A 183 10.21 0.66 8.77
C GLY A 183 10.33 2.15 9.07
N LYS A 184 9.58 2.94 8.35
CA LYS A 184 9.49 4.40 8.53
C LYS A 184 8.29 4.82 9.41
N GLY A 185 7.66 3.84 10.06
CA GLY A 185 6.49 3.97 10.92
C GLY A 185 5.18 3.69 10.19
N GLU A 186 4.47 2.64 10.63
CA GLU A 186 3.17 2.24 10.10
C GLU A 186 2.05 2.70 11.02
N TRP A 187 1.11 3.47 10.50
CA TRP A 187 -0.09 3.80 11.26
C TRP A 187 -1.22 2.86 10.89
N LEU A 188 -1.68 2.13 11.89
CA LEU A 188 -2.75 1.15 11.76
C LEU A 188 -4.06 1.77 12.19
N VAL A 189 -5.12 1.62 11.38
CA VAL A 189 -6.46 2.13 11.64
C VAL A 189 -7.47 1.01 11.38
N VAL A 190 -8.16 0.57 12.41
CA VAL A 190 -9.19 -0.48 12.32
C VAL A 190 -10.57 0.15 12.42
N ARG A 191 -11.44 -0.16 11.47
CA ARG A 191 -12.86 0.19 11.56
C ARG A 191 -13.55 -0.73 12.58
N LEU A 192 -14.15 -0.16 13.62
CA LEU A 192 -14.88 -0.87 14.69
C LEU A 192 -16.28 -1.31 14.28
#